data_154b1a1097795118706ba3a5afb00650
#
_entry.id   154b1a1097795118706ba3a5afb00650
#
_cell.length_a   1.000
_cell.length_b   1.000
_cell.length_c   1.000
_cell.angle_alpha   90.00
_cell.angle_beta   90.00
_cell.angle_gamma   90.00
#
_symmetry.space_group_name_H-M   'P 1'
#
loop_
_entity.id
_entity.type
_entity.pdbx_description
1 polymer ?
#
loop_
_entity_poly.entity_id
_entity_poly.type
_entity_poly.pdbx_seq_one_letter_code
_entity_poly.pdbx_strand_id
1 'polypeptide(L)'
;MSIGNLNKEIFLNTVKNDSANGTSNAVAMLKRSFPEISEVHCEDIVESILGAMTMSDSDKVSLVVTAPPSFAINARATMNVVESMINGADRNILITGYSLSSYFSELVDTIIQKSQQGIFVKFFVNDIDKQQGFDKLLRYKGRFLKIYNYRQEDDNMAALHAKVISIDQKQTLITSANLSYHGQQGNIELGTLIDSKPVAKQIDDIFTKMIFSKVFTEV
;
A
#
# COMPACT_ATOMS: atom_id res chain seq x y z
N MET A 1 -38.05 -4.82 -30.08
CA MET A 1 -37.36 -5.86 -29.31
C MET A 1 -37.10 -5.27 -27.94
N SER A 2 -37.74 -5.81 -26.90
CA SER A 2 -37.55 -5.37 -25.51
C SER A 2 -36.16 -5.83 -25.06
N ILE A 3 -35.25 -4.89 -24.81
CA ILE A 3 -33.99 -5.16 -24.11
C ILE A 3 -34.41 -5.58 -22.72
N GLY A 4 -34.11 -6.83 -22.36
CA GLY A 4 -34.48 -7.43 -21.08
C GLY A 4 -34.18 -6.50 -19.90
N ASN A 5 -35.17 -6.35 -19.01
CA ASN A 5 -35.09 -5.52 -17.79
C ASN A 5 -34.13 -6.10 -16.75
N LEU A 6 -32.86 -6.37 -17.11
CA LEU A 6 -31.85 -6.79 -16.19
C LEU A 6 -31.40 -5.57 -15.37
N ASN A 7 -31.75 -5.52 -14.09
CA ASN A 7 -31.18 -4.53 -13.20
C ASN A 7 -29.69 -4.93 -12.93
N LYS A 8 -28.77 -4.18 -13.54
CA LYS A 8 -27.33 -4.48 -13.49
C LYS A 8 -26.78 -4.53 -12.09
N GLU A 9 -27.25 -3.66 -11.21
CA GLU A 9 -26.77 -3.56 -9.83
C GLU A 9 -27.20 -4.78 -9.01
N ILE A 10 -28.46 -5.19 -9.14
CA ILE A 10 -28.98 -6.39 -8.48
C ILE A 10 -28.29 -7.61 -9.05
N PHE A 11 -28.10 -7.69 -10.36
CA PHE A 11 -27.41 -8.84 -11.00
C PHE A 11 -25.97 -8.97 -10.51
N LEU A 12 -25.17 -7.90 -10.50
CA LEU A 12 -23.77 -7.93 -10.01
C LEU A 12 -23.70 -8.31 -8.54
N ASN A 13 -24.63 -7.81 -7.71
CA ASN A 13 -24.71 -8.22 -6.31
C ASN A 13 -25.08 -9.70 -6.16
N THR A 14 -25.96 -10.24 -7.02
CA THR A 14 -26.31 -11.66 -7.04
C THR A 14 -25.10 -12.51 -7.42
N VAL A 15 -24.36 -12.14 -8.47
CA VAL A 15 -23.10 -12.83 -8.88
C VAL A 15 -22.10 -12.86 -7.72
N LYS A 16 -21.95 -11.74 -7.03
CA LYS A 16 -21.03 -11.63 -5.87
C LYS A 16 -21.45 -12.50 -4.70
N ASN A 17 -22.75 -12.57 -4.38
CA ASN A 17 -23.28 -13.37 -3.28
C ASN A 17 -23.27 -14.86 -3.59
N ASP A 18 -23.51 -15.24 -4.85
CA ASP A 18 -23.49 -16.61 -5.31
C ASP A 18 -22.07 -17.21 -5.34
N SER A 19 -21.02 -16.36 -5.36
CA SER A 19 -19.62 -16.83 -5.42
C SER A 19 -19.23 -17.80 -4.29
N ALA A 20 -19.93 -17.74 -3.16
CA ALA A 20 -19.73 -18.64 -2.01
C ALA A 20 -20.57 -19.95 -2.09
N ASN A 21 -21.66 -19.98 -2.90
CA ASN A 21 -22.67 -21.06 -2.89
C ASN A 21 -23.00 -21.65 -4.27
N GLY A 22 -22.25 -21.29 -5.30
CA GLY A 22 -22.54 -21.65 -6.70
C GLY A 22 -23.29 -20.54 -7.44
N THR A 23 -23.19 -20.52 -8.77
CA THR A 23 -23.65 -19.41 -9.63
C THR A 23 -25.14 -19.48 -10.02
N SER A 24 -25.93 -20.37 -9.42
CA SER A 24 -27.26 -20.76 -9.87
C SER A 24 -28.31 -19.61 -9.93
N ASN A 25 -28.28 -18.68 -8.96
CA ASN A 25 -29.26 -17.58 -8.95
C ASN A 25 -28.94 -16.52 -10.02
N ALA A 26 -27.65 -16.22 -10.22
CA ALA A 26 -27.20 -15.29 -11.25
C ALA A 26 -27.47 -15.84 -12.65
N VAL A 27 -27.23 -17.14 -12.88
CA VAL A 27 -27.55 -17.84 -14.13
C VAL A 27 -29.06 -17.80 -14.42
N ALA A 28 -29.89 -18.12 -13.42
CA ALA A 28 -31.33 -18.07 -13.56
C ALA A 28 -31.86 -16.66 -13.85
N MET A 29 -31.25 -15.65 -13.25
CA MET A 29 -31.58 -14.24 -13.49
C MET A 29 -31.21 -13.80 -14.91
N LEU A 30 -30.03 -14.24 -15.40
CA LEU A 30 -29.58 -13.95 -16.75
C LEU A 30 -30.47 -14.64 -17.79
N LYS A 31 -30.77 -15.94 -17.58
CA LYS A 31 -31.65 -16.73 -18.44
C LYS A 31 -33.07 -16.19 -18.54
N ARG A 32 -33.59 -15.69 -17.40
CA ARG A 32 -34.92 -15.04 -17.37
C ARG A 32 -34.95 -13.73 -18.15
N SER A 33 -33.86 -12.98 -18.12
CA SER A 33 -33.75 -11.70 -18.83
C SER A 33 -33.48 -11.86 -20.33
N PHE A 34 -32.80 -12.97 -20.71
CA PHE A 34 -32.41 -13.28 -22.09
C PHE A 34 -32.72 -14.76 -22.40
N PRO A 35 -34.01 -15.07 -22.67
CA PRO A 35 -34.44 -16.47 -22.87
C PRO A 35 -33.77 -17.16 -24.07
N GLU A 36 -33.30 -16.38 -25.05
CA GLU A 36 -32.64 -16.83 -26.26
C GLU A 36 -31.21 -17.40 -26.02
N ILE A 37 -30.55 -17.02 -24.92
CA ILE A 37 -29.22 -17.50 -24.59
C ILE A 37 -29.34 -18.91 -23.96
N SER A 38 -28.51 -19.86 -24.38
CA SER A 38 -28.48 -21.17 -23.74
C SER A 38 -28.03 -21.11 -22.28
N GLU A 39 -28.44 -22.06 -21.45
CA GLU A 39 -28.06 -22.11 -20.05
C GLU A 39 -26.53 -22.20 -19.88
N VAL A 40 -25.86 -23.00 -20.69
CA VAL A 40 -24.37 -23.12 -20.71
C VAL A 40 -23.72 -21.76 -20.99
N HIS A 41 -24.22 -21.00 -21.96
CA HIS A 41 -23.67 -19.68 -22.23
C HIS A 41 -23.98 -18.67 -21.10
N CYS A 42 -25.11 -18.83 -20.40
CA CYS A 42 -25.37 -18.02 -19.20
C CYS A 42 -24.38 -18.34 -18.08
N GLU A 43 -24.02 -19.60 -17.88
CA GLU A 43 -22.99 -20.04 -16.94
C GLU A 43 -21.64 -19.45 -17.30
N ASP A 44 -21.18 -19.60 -18.56
CA ASP A 44 -19.90 -19.02 -19.03
C ASP A 44 -19.82 -17.51 -18.83
N ILE A 45 -20.93 -16.78 -19.08
CA ILE A 45 -21.01 -15.33 -18.86
C ILE A 45 -20.88 -15.01 -17.37
N VAL A 46 -21.64 -15.69 -16.51
CA VAL A 46 -21.58 -15.48 -15.05
C VAL A 46 -20.20 -15.79 -14.48
N GLU A 47 -19.58 -16.90 -14.92
CA GLU A 47 -18.22 -17.25 -14.51
C GLU A 47 -17.18 -16.22 -14.99
N SER A 48 -17.32 -15.74 -16.22
CA SER A 48 -16.45 -14.67 -16.75
C SER A 48 -16.58 -13.37 -15.95
N ILE A 49 -17.81 -12.99 -15.59
CA ILE A 49 -18.08 -11.81 -14.76
C ILE A 49 -17.50 -12.02 -13.35
N LEU A 50 -17.71 -13.20 -12.76
CA LEU A 50 -17.17 -13.55 -11.45
C LEU A 50 -15.63 -13.51 -11.47
N GLY A 51 -15.01 -14.08 -12.51
CA GLY A 51 -13.57 -14.00 -12.75
C GLY A 51 -13.08 -12.56 -12.83
N ALA A 52 -13.74 -11.71 -13.59
CA ALA A 52 -13.42 -10.29 -13.70
C ALA A 52 -13.60 -9.54 -12.37
N MET A 53 -14.65 -9.86 -11.59
CA MET A 53 -14.90 -9.26 -10.28
C MET A 53 -13.89 -9.71 -9.22
N THR A 54 -13.44 -10.96 -9.26
CA THR A 54 -12.40 -11.47 -8.36
C THR A 54 -11.00 -10.96 -8.72
N MET A 55 -10.75 -10.69 -10.00
CA MET A 55 -9.53 -10.01 -10.47
C MET A 55 -9.56 -8.51 -10.14
N SER A 56 -10.72 -7.93 -10.02
CA SER A 56 -10.96 -6.56 -9.55
C SER A 56 -11.22 -6.57 -8.03
N ASP A 57 -10.21 -6.92 -7.23
CA ASP A 57 -10.06 -6.32 -5.91
C ASP A 57 -9.99 -4.80 -6.19
N SER A 58 -11.11 -4.10 -6.09
CA SER A 58 -11.17 -2.69 -6.43
C SER A 58 -10.18 -1.95 -5.55
N ASP A 59 -9.14 -1.39 -6.18
CA ASP A 59 -8.17 -0.56 -5.52
C ASP A 59 -8.89 0.48 -4.66
N LYS A 60 -8.59 0.52 -3.37
CA LYS A 60 -9.18 1.50 -2.46
C LYS A 60 -8.17 2.59 -2.20
N VAL A 61 -8.58 3.82 -2.40
CA VAL A 61 -7.76 4.99 -2.11
C VAL A 61 -8.47 5.83 -1.06
N SER A 62 -7.76 6.19 0.00
CA SER A 62 -8.26 7.06 1.05
C SER A 62 -7.26 8.16 1.36
N LEU A 63 -7.76 9.35 1.74
CA LEU A 63 -6.92 10.46 2.15
C LEU A 63 -6.39 10.26 3.57
N VAL A 64 -5.15 10.69 3.76
CA VAL A 64 -4.44 10.70 5.04
C VAL A 64 -3.93 12.10 5.28
N VAL A 65 -4.12 12.63 6.48
CA VAL A 65 -3.85 14.03 6.78
C VAL A 65 -3.07 14.16 8.09
N THR A 66 -2.08 15.03 8.09
CA THR A 66 -1.57 15.66 9.32
C THR A 66 -2.11 17.07 9.38
N ALA A 67 -2.75 17.45 10.46
CA ALA A 67 -3.27 18.80 10.67
C ALA A 67 -3.33 19.13 12.17
N PRO A 68 -3.34 20.42 12.55
CA PRO A 68 -3.52 20.80 13.93
C PRO A 68 -4.81 20.22 14.53
N PRO A 69 -4.80 19.79 15.82
CA PRO A 69 -5.95 19.14 16.46
C PRO A 69 -7.24 19.97 16.49
N SER A 70 -7.15 21.28 16.27
CA SER A 70 -8.30 22.18 16.23
C SER A 70 -9.20 22.04 15.00
N PHE A 71 -8.76 21.28 13.99
CA PHE A 71 -9.52 21.06 12.77
C PHE A 71 -10.21 19.70 12.82
N ALA A 72 -11.55 19.71 12.76
CA ALA A 72 -12.34 18.50 12.56
C ALA A 72 -12.24 18.08 11.07
N ILE A 73 -11.34 17.14 10.77
CA ILE A 73 -11.12 16.65 9.42
C ILE A 73 -11.64 15.22 9.33
N ASN A 74 -12.48 14.94 8.33
CA ASN A 74 -12.95 13.58 8.05
C ASN A 74 -11.89 12.80 7.21
N ALA A 75 -10.73 12.57 7.83
CA ALA A 75 -9.64 11.78 7.25
C ALA A 75 -8.85 11.09 8.36
N ARG A 76 -8.10 10.04 8.00
CA ARG A 76 -7.24 9.33 8.95
C ARG A 76 -5.98 10.16 9.23
N ALA A 77 -5.56 10.21 10.50
CA ALA A 77 -4.31 10.86 10.87
C ALA A 77 -3.10 10.08 10.32
N THR A 78 -2.12 10.79 9.75
CA THR A 78 -0.92 10.20 9.15
C THR A 78 -0.20 9.27 10.13
N MET A 79 0.02 9.71 11.38
CA MET A 79 0.70 8.91 12.40
C MET A 79 -0.01 7.57 12.66
N ASN A 80 -1.33 7.60 12.85
CA ASN A 80 -2.11 6.38 13.12
C ASN A 80 -2.06 5.40 11.93
N VAL A 81 -2.00 5.92 10.70
CA VAL A 81 -1.86 5.10 9.49
C VAL A 81 -0.48 4.46 9.45
N VAL A 82 0.59 5.22 9.68
CA VAL A 82 1.97 4.72 9.69
C VAL A 82 2.12 3.61 10.74
N GLU A 83 1.69 3.85 11.97
CA GLU A 83 1.74 2.86 13.05
C GLU A 83 0.93 1.61 12.72
N SER A 84 -0.30 1.78 12.22
CA SER A 84 -1.17 0.68 11.84
C SER A 84 -0.56 -0.18 10.73
N MET A 85 0.04 0.45 9.71
CA MET A 85 0.70 -0.26 8.61
C MET A 85 1.88 -1.09 9.12
N ILE A 86 2.80 -0.47 9.88
CA ILE A 86 4.00 -1.16 10.35
C ILE A 86 3.64 -2.28 11.32
N ASN A 87 2.72 -2.04 12.25
CA ASN A 87 2.25 -3.08 13.18
C ASN A 87 1.52 -4.21 12.46
N GLY A 88 0.77 -3.91 11.40
CA GLY A 88 0.01 -4.88 10.62
C GLY A 88 0.82 -5.64 9.57
N ALA A 89 2.09 -5.32 9.36
CA ALA A 89 2.92 -6.00 8.36
C ALA A 89 3.26 -7.43 8.78
N ASP A 90 3.08 -8.39 7.85
CA ASP A 90 3.27 -9.82 8.08
C ASP A 90 4.45 -10.41 7.27
N ARG A 91 4.85 -9.79 6.16
CA ARG A 91 5.88 -10.33 5.25
C ARG A 91 7.01 -9.36 4.95
N ASN A 92 6.66 -8.14 4.54
CA ASN A 92 7.66 -7.16 4.16
C ASN A 92 7.20 -5.73 4.42
N ILE A 93 8.19 -4.87 4.67
CA ILE A 93 8.04 -3.42 4.83
C ILE A 93 9.07 -2.75 3.93
N LEU A 94 8.62 -1.86 3.05
CA LEU A 94 9.45 -0.89 2.36
C LEU A 94 9.15 0.48 2.93
N ILE A 95 10.18 1.21 3.32
CA ILE A 95 10.03 2.52 3.94
C ILE A 95 11.12 3.46 3.43
N THR A 96 10.76 4.72 3.14
CA THR A 96 11.71 5.77 2.79
C THR A 96 11.80 6.79 3.92
N GLY A 97 13.01 7.19 4.30
CA GLY A 97 13.26 8.20 5.33
C GLY A 97 14.16 9.31 4.84
N TYR A 98 13.60 10.49 4.53
CA TYR A 98 14.38 11.69 4.20
C TYR A 98 14.98 12.33 5.47
N SER A 99 14.20 12.36 6.54
CA SER A 99 14.61 12.88 7.85
C SER A 99 13.94 12.09 8.93
N LEU A 100 14.72 11.54 9.84
CA LEU A 100 14.27 10.91 11.08
C LEU A 100 14.54 11.85 12.24
N SER A 101 13.61 11.96 13.16
CA SER A 101 13.82 12.65 14.44
C SER A 101 13.79 11.65 15.59
N SER A 102 14.23 12.10 16.78
CA SER A 102 14.14 11.29 18.01
C SER A 102 12.72 10.83 18.33
N TYR A 103 11.71 11.55 17.86
CA TYR A 103 10.29 11.16 17.94
C TYR A 103 10.00 9.82 17.23
N PHE A 104 10.83 9.45 16.28
CA PHE A 104 10.71 8.22 15.52
C PHE A 104 11.27 6.99 16.25
N SER A 105 11.81 7.15 17.46
CA SER A 105 12.46 6.06 18.20
C SER A 105 11.55 4.86 18.45
N GLU A 106 10.29 5.09 18.80
CA GLU A 106 9.31 4.01 19.03
C GLU A 106 9.00 3.23 17.75
N LEU A 107 8.89 3.92 16.62
CA LEU A 107 8.68 3.28 15.34
C LEU A 107 9.92 2.50 14.88
N VAL A 108 11.12 3.02 15.17
CA VAL A 108 12.39 2.30 14.95
C VAL A 108 12.40 1.00 15.76
N ASP A 109 11.95 1.01 17.01
CA ASP A 109 11.86 -0.17 17.84
C ASP A 109 10.89 -1.20 17.27
N THR A 110 9.73 -0.75 16.80
CA THR A 110 8.76 -1.61 16.13
C THR A 110 9.33 -2.21 14.84
N ILE A 111 10.02 -1.43 14.01
CA ILE A 111 10.68 -1.91 12.78
C ILE A 111 11.73 -2.98 13.10
N ILE A 112 12.57 -2.75 14.12
CA ILE A 112 13.56 -3.72 14.57
C ILE A 112 12.87 -5.00 15.04
N GLN A 113 11.84 -4.90 15.87
CA GLN A 113 11.08 -6.04 16.35
C GLN A 113 10.46 -6.84 15.20
N LYS A 114 9.87 -6.17 14.21
CA LYS A 114 9.34 -6.82 12.99
C LYS A 114 10.43 -7.58 12.24
N SER A 115 11.62 -7.01 12.08
CA SER A 115 12.73 -7.70 11.43
C SER A 115 13.21 -8.91 12.22
N GLN A 116 13.22 -8.85 13.56
CA GLN A 116 13.55 -9.98 14.43
C GLN A 116 12.51 -11.11 14.37
N GLN A 117 11.26 -10.78 14.04
CA GLN A 117 10.18 -11.74 13.78
C GLN A 117 10.25 -12.37 12.37
N GLY A 118 11.26 -12.01 11.56
CA GLY A 118 11.45 -12.55 10.23
C GLY A 118 10.76 -11.79 9.11
N ILE A 119 10.19 -10.60 9.39
CA ILE A 119 9.59 -9.73 8.40
C ILE A 119 10.70 -8.98 7.65
N PHE A 120 10.64 -8.98 6.33
CA PHE A 120 11.67 -8.37 5.49
C PHE A 120 11.49 -6.84 5.46
N VAL A 121 12.45 -6.10 5.98
CA VAL A 121 12.44 -4.64 5.99
C VAL A 121 13.49 -4.09 5.04
N LYS A 122 13.07 -3.26 4.08
CA LYS A 122 13.92 -2.43 3.22
C LYS A 122 13.76 -0.97 3.65
N PHE A 123 14.78 -0.40 4.25
CA PHE A 123 14.79 1.00 4.67
C PHE A 123 15.67 1.81 3.71
N PHE A 124 15.08 2.78 3.03
CA PHE A 124 15.78 3.68 2.11
C PHE A 124 15.99 5.04 2.77
N VAL A 125 17.20 5.50 2.81
CA VAL A 125 17.61 6.74 3.49
C VAL A 125 18.37 7.66 2.57
N ASN A 126 18.22 8.97 2.79
CA ASN A 126 18.98 9.98 2.10
C ASN A 126 20.20 10.36 2.93
N ASP A 127 21.41 10.16 2.40
CA ASP A 127 22.69 10.56 2.98
C ASP A 127 22.79 10.21 4.49
N ILE A 128 22.94 8.92 4.76
CA ILE A 128 22.86 8.36 6.13
C ILE A 128 23.85 9.01 7.12
N ASP A 129 25.00 9.47 6.63
CA ASP A 129 26.04 10.08 7.45
C ASP A 129 25.60 11.45 8.00
N LYS A 130 24.63 12.08 7.36
CA LYS A 130 24.03 13.37 7.81
C LYS A 130 22.78 13.16 8.69
N GLN A 131 22.30 11.93 8.85
CA GLN A 131 21.07 11.64 9.59
C GLN A 131 21.38 11.31 11.06
N GLN A 132 20.59 11.92 11.93
CA GLN A 132 20.60 11.56 13.35
C GLN A 132 19.59 10.44 13.62
N GLY A 133 19.91 9.52 14.53
CA GLY A 133 18.98 8.47 14.99
C GLY A 133 19.00 7.15 14.21
N PHE A 134 19.87 7.01 13.20
CA PHE A 134 20.03 5.76 12.46
C PHE A 134 20.92 4.72 13.17
N ASP A 135 21.71 5.10 14.16
CA ASP A 135 22.65 4.22 14.85
C ASP A 135 22.00 2.94 15.38
N LYS A 136 20.75 3.06 15.83
CA LYS A 136 19.99 1.93 16.34
C LYS A 136 19.62 0.96 15.22
N LEU A 137 19.08 1.46 14.09
CA LEU A 137 18.78 0.64 12.92
C LEU A 137 20.04 -0.02 12.35
N LEU A 138 21.16 0.71 12.27
CA LEU A 138 22.44 0.19 11.79
C LEU A 138 22.96 -0.97 12.62
N ARG A 139 22.77 -0.95 13.95
CA ARG A 139 23.18 -2.06 14.83
C ARG A 139 22.38 -3.35 14.58
N TYR A 140 21.14 -3.24 14.11
CA TYR A 140 20.25 -4.37 13.86
C TYR A 140 20.16 -4.76 12.39
N LYS A 141 20.94 -4.10 11.51
CA LYS A 141 20.99 -4.47 10.09
C LYS A 141 21.44 -5.94 9.94
N GLY A 142 20.86 -6.64 8.97
CA GLY A 142 21.13 -8.04 8.76
C GLY A 142 20.24 -8.67 7.71
N ARG A 143 19.94 -9.95 7.85
CA ARG A 143 19.18 -10.69 6.84
C ARG A 143 17.79 -10.09 6.59
N PHE A 144 17.10 -9.69 7.64
CA PHE A 144 15.71 -9.22 7.56
C PHE A 144 15.57 -7.69 7.66
N LEU A 145 16.64 -6.97 7.99
CA LEU A 145 16.68 -5.50 7.98
C LEU A 145 17.78 -5.02 7.07
N LYS A 146 17.42 -4.54 5.91
CA LYS A 146 18.33 -3.96 4.91
C LYS A 146 18.16 -2.45 4.88
N ILE A 147 19.28 -1.74 4.91
CA ILE A 147 19.32 -0.28 4.84
C ILE A 147 20.05 0.09 3.55
N TYR A 148 19.40 0.93 2.77
CA TYR A 148 19.88 1.38 1.47
C TYR A 148 20.08 2.90 1.51
N ASN A 149 21.29 3.33 1.25
CA ASN A 149 21.67 4.74 1.26
C ASN A 149 21.64 5.32 -0.15
N TYR A 150 21.00 6.49 -0.29
CA TYR A 150 21.13 7.33 -1.47
C TYR A 150 22.18 8.40 -1.19
N ARG A 151 23.25 8.39 -1.99
CA ARG A 151 24.26 9.44 -1.98
C ARG A 151 24.55 9.83 -3.41
N GLN A 152 24.37 11.08 -3.74
CA GLN A 152 24.78 11.62 -5.02
C GLN A 152 26.02 12.50 -4.83
N GLU A 153 27.08 12.17 -5.53
CA GLU A 153 28.38 12.86 -5.38
C GLU A 153 28.44 14.14 -6.21
N ASP A 154 27.73 14.18 -7.35
CA ASP A 154 27.86 15.24 -8.36
C ASP A 154 26.79 16.34 -8.28
N ASP A 155 25.72 16.17 -7.53
CA ASP A 155 24.61 17.13 -7.41
C ASP A 155 24.15 17.28 -5.96
N ASN A 156 24.59 18.37 -5.31
CA ASN A 156 24.24 18.67 -3.92
C ASN A 156 22.74 18.94 -3.68
N MET A 157 21.94 19.10 -4.75
CA MET A 157 20.51 19.39 -4.67
C MET A 157 19.63 18.13 -4.83
N ALA A 158 20.18 17.05 -5.39
CA ALA A 158 19.44 15.82 -5.56
C ALA A 158 19.34 15.05 -4.26
N ALA A 159 18.15 14.55 -3.95
CA ALA A 159 17.86 13.85 -2.71
C ALA A 159 16.77 12.79 -2.87
N LEU A 160 16.82 11.76 -2.04
CA LEU A 160 15.66 10.89 -1.84
C LEU A 160 14.58 11.67 -1.07
N HIS A 161 13.68 12.32 -1.78
CA HIS A 161 12.61 13.13 -1.16
C HIS A 161 11.25 12.43 -1.12
N ALA A 162 11.15 11.20 -1.62
CA ALA A 162 9.95 10.38 -1.56
C ALA A 162 9.63 9.99 -0.11
N LYS A 163 8.36 10.09 0.28
CA LYS A 163 7.84 9.64 1.57
C LYS A 163 6.84 8.54 1.29
N VAL A 164 7.34 7.30 1.34
CA VAL A 164 6.60 6.11 0.97
C VAL A 164 6.76 5.04 2.04
N ILE A 165 5.65 4.41 2.40
CA ILE A 165 5.62 3.17 3.17
C ILE A 165 4.78 2.18 2.39
N SER A 166 5.33 1.01 2.08
CA SER A 166 4.60 -0.07 1.44
C SER A 166 4.75 -1.35 2.24
N ILE A 167 3.65 -2.05 2.47
CA ILE A 167 3.65 -3.29 3.25
C ILE A 167 3.04 -4.44 2.47
N ASP A 168 3.65 -5.62 2.61
CA ASP A 168 3.15 -6.93 2.15
C ASP A 168 2.80 -7.00 0.66
N GLN A 169 3.30 -6.04 -0.14
CA GLN A 169 2.90 -5.82 -1.54
C GLN A 169 1.38 -5.72 -1.71
N LYS A 170 0.70 -5.08 -0.75
CA LYS A 170 -0.76 -4.91 -0.72
C LYS A 170 -1.18 -3.47 -0.50
N GLN A 171 -0.50 -2.76 0.39
CA GLN A 171 -0.90 -1.44 0.84
C GLN A 171 0.28 -0.48 0.75
N THR A 172 0.04 0.72 0.26
CA THR A 172 1.05 1.77 0.10
C THR A 172 0.52 3.10 0.63
N LEU A 173 1.29 3.76 1.48
CA LEU A 173 1.10 5.16 1.85
C LEU A 173 2.10 6.01 1.07
N ILE A 174 1.59 7.02 0.37
CA ILE A 174 2.39 8.08 -0.26
C ILE A 174 1.94 9.39 0.39
N THR A 175 2.88 10.16 0.93
CA THR A 175 2.55 11.37 1.68
C THR A 175 3.60 12.46 1.49
N SER A 176 3.25 13.70 1.80
CA SER A 176 4.22 14.78 1.94
C SER A 176 4.93 14.77 3.30
N ALA A 177 4.36 14.07 4.30
CA ALA A 177 4.86 14.03 5.68
C ALA A 177 6.18 13.27 5.82
N ASN A 178 7.20 13.93 6.38
CA ASN A 178 8.41 13.25 6.82
C ASN A 178 8.13 12.37 8.06
N LEU A 179 9.00 11.39 8.30
CA LEU A 179 8.99 10.57 9.51
C LEU A 179 9.64 11.34 10.69
N SER A 180 9.06 12.49 11.00
CA SER A 180 9.49 13.40 12.04
C SER A 180 8.27 13.91 12.81
N TYR A 181 8.47 14.49 14.00
CA TYR A 181 7.39 15.10 14.78
C TYR A 181 6.56 16.08 13.95
N HIS A 182 7.22 17.01 13.27
CA HIS A 182 6.54 18.02 12.47
C HIS A 182 5.74 17.42 11.31
N GLY A 183 6.30 16.43 10.60
CA GLY A 183 5.59 15.77 9.53
C GLY A 183 4.38 14.94 9.99
N GLN A 184 4.44 14.39 11.22
CA GLN A 184 3.39 13.50 11.73
C GLN A 184 2.34 14.23 12.58
N GLN A 185 2.67 15.38 13.18
CA GLN A 185 1.78 16.11 14.10
C GLN A 185 1.79 17.62 13.95
N GLY A 186 2.89 18.24 13.51
CA GLY A 186 3.09 19.69 13.59
C GLY A 186 2.70 20.47 12.33
N ASN A 187 2.89 19.88 11.16
CA ASN A 187 2.62 20.52 9.88
C ASN A 187 1.20 20.25 9.38
N ILE A 188 0.83 20.93 8.29
CA ILE A 188 -0.27 20.49 7.44
C ILE A 188 0.34 19.63 6.33
N GLU A 189 0.05 18.33 6.34
CA GLU A 189 0.55 17.35 5.37
C GLU A 189 -0.61 16.55 4.79
N LEU A 190 -0.49 16.14 3.55
CA LEU A 190 -1.50 15.37 2.85
C LEU A 190 -0.87 14.13 2.20
N GLY A 191 -1.60 13.03 2.25
CA GLY A 191 -1.19 11.79 1.63
C GLY A 191 -2.36 10.93 1.20
N THR A 192 -2.04 9.83 0.55
CA THR A 192 -2.99 8.81 0.13
C THR A 192 -2.54 7.44 0.63
N LEU A 193 -3.48 6.73 1.25
CA LEU A 193 -3.36 5.31 1.53
C LEU A 193 -4.04 4.53 0.41
N ILE A 194 -3.29 3.66 -0.24
CA ILE A 194 -3.69 2.91 -1.42
C ILE A 194 -3.66 1.42 -1.07
N ASP A 195 -4.83 0.78 -1.01
CA ASP A 195 -4.97 -0.66 -0.91
C ASP A 195 -5.02 -1.21 -2.34
N SER A 196 -3.86 -1.55 -2.90
CA SER A 196 -3.69 -2.01 -4.29
C SER A 196 -2.44 -2.86 -4.42
N LYS A 197 -2.63 -4.15 -4.71
CA LYS A 197 -1.50 -5.06 -4.96
C LYS A 197 -0.66 -4.63 -6.17
N PRO A 198 -1.25 -4.23 -7.33
CA PRO A 198 -0.49 -3.73 -8.46
C PRO A 198 0.37 -2.53 -8.14
N VAL A 199 -0.18 -1.53 -7.42
CA VAL A 199 0.56 -0.31 -7.03
C VAL A 199 1.67 -0.65 -6.04
N ALA A 200 1.39 -1.45 -5.00
CA ALA A 200 2.39 -1.82 -4.00
C ALA A 200 3.54 -2.65 -4.64
N LYS A 201 3.21 -3.55 -5.57
CA LYS A 201 4.21 -4.28 -6.35
C LYS A 201 5.04 -3.35 -7.23
N GLN A 202 4.42 -2.40 -7.93
CA GLN A 202 5.12 -1.42 -8.76
C GLN A 202 6.12 -0.58 -7.95
N ILE A 203 5.74 -0.17 -6.73
CA ILE A 203 6.63 0.53 -5.80
C ILE A 203 7.85 -0.35 -5.46
N ASP A 204 7.62 -1.60 -5.06
CA ASP A 204 8.72 -2.53 -4.73
C ASP A 204 9.64 -2.78 -5.94
N ASP A 205 9.08 -2.94 -7.13
CA ASP A 205 9.82 -3.14 -8.38
C ASP A 205 10.68 -1.90 -8.72
N ILE A 206 10.16 -0.68 -8.55
CA ILE A 206 10.89 0.59 -8.77
C ILE A 206 12.11 0.66 -7.84
N PHE A 207 11.92 0.50 -6.53
CA PHE A 207 13.02 0.58 -5.57
C PHE A 207 14.02 -0.57 -5.73
N THR A 208 13.54 -1.77 -6.06
CA THR A 208 14.40 -2.92 -6.37
C THR A 208 15.26 -2.63 -7.62
N LYS A 209 14.69 -2.07 -8.67
CA LYS A 209 15.45 -1.65 -9.87
C LYS A 209 16.51 -0.60 -9.54
N MET A 210 16.19 0.36 -8.67
CA MET A 210 17.14 1.38 -8.21
C MET A 210 18.31 0.77 -7.42
N ILE A 211 18.09 -0.29 -6.64
CA ILE A 211 19.16 -1.05 -5.97
C ILE A 211 20.07 -1.70 -7.03
N PHE A 212 19.50 -2.44 -7.98
CA PHE A 212 20.28 -3.10 -9.03
C PHE A 212 21.06 -2.11 -9.92
N SER A 213 20.51 -0.93 -10.16
CA SER A 213 21.17 0.14 -10.91
C SER A 213 22.16 0.96 -10.08
N LYS A 214 22.42 0.56 -8.82
CA LYS A 214 23.33 1.23 -7.88
C LYS A 214 22.98 2.69 -7.57
N VAL A 215 21.74 3.09 -7.78
CA VAL A 215 21.20 4.37 -7.29
C VAL A 215 21.18 4.37 -5.76
N PHE A 216 20.91 3.21 -5.18
CA PHE A 216 21.02 2.95 -3.75
C PHE A 216 22.11 1.92 -3.48
N THR A 217 22.90 2.15 -2.45
CA THR A 217 23.90 1.21 -1.93
C THR A 217 23.47 0.66 -0.58
N GLU A 218 23.60 -0.66 -0.41
CA GLU A 218 23.38 -1.28 0.90
C GLU A 218 24.52 -0.89 1.85
N VAL A 219 24.19 -0.47 3.08
CA VAL A 219 25.12 -0.08 4.14
C VAL A 219 25.33 -1.19 5.16
#